data_5c5c3de9b8962df73e89156c578c3fa4
#
_entry.id   5c5c3de9b8962df73e89156c578c3fa4
#
_cell.length_a   1.000
_cell.length_b   1.000
_cell.length_c   1.000
_cell.angle_alpha   90.00
_cell.angle_beta   90.00
_cell.angle_gamma   90.00
#
_symmetry.space_group_name_H-M   'P 1'
#
loop_
_entity.id
_entity.type
_entity.pdbx_description
1 polymer ?
#
loop_
_entity_poly.entity_id
_entity_poly.type
_entity_poly.pdbx_seq_one_letter_code
_entity_poly.pdbx_strand_id
1 'polypeptide(L)'
;MTESRTYDAIVIGGGHNGLINGAYLAKTGLRTLILEQRDVVGGAAITEELFPGFQFTTFSYALSHIRPEIVKELDLVKYGFMPLLMESTFAPMDNGDYLLLGQDEQQNIVEIRRHSKHDADAYEQFSHDVAMVVQAIRPLLDSIPPDITSTDPEELMRMAALGQHVRSLPPRVVHNGMRLLTGSASDFLDDYFDSEILKASIASSGTIGAKVGPKSQGSGLVLLYMAVGEHDGDQGAWSFHKGGNGGFTQVLARAAEGLGVEIATDSAVSNVITANGKATGVALADGTELEADIVVSSLDPRRTFLELVEPRELPTDLVDAIERMRFQGISAKVNFALDGLPNYPALAERGEDPFRGFINVAPTVDYLERAFDDAKYGWFSQHPYLDSCVQSTIDRDMAPPGKHVMSNFVQYAPYELKGSDWDTERENLGDTVQATLEKFFPGFGDLVLHREVVTPLDIERVTGLTEGNIYAGEFLAPQMFFFRPAPGWNQYRTPISGYYQCGSGTHPGGCVMGGPGRLAATQIIGDLEALR
;
A
#
# COMPACT_ATOMS: atom_id res chain seq x y z
N MET A 1 12.29 21.49 37.40
CA MET A 1 10.91 21.45 36.90
C MET A 1 11.01 21.65 35.39
N THR A 2 11.01 20.59 34.63
CA THR A 2 10.87 20.63 33.15
C THR A 2 9.49 21.19 32.87
N GLU A 3 9.39 22.30 32.11
CA GLU A 3 8.11 22.79 31.61
C GLU A 3 7.42 21.60 30.89
N SER A 4 6.23 21.21 31.40
CA SER A 4 5.37 20.23 30.74
C SER A 4 5.01 20.82 29.37
N ARG A 5 5.54 20.23 28.28
CA ARG A 5 5.18 20.65 26.94
C ARG A 5 3.78 20.10 26.64
N THR A 6 2.80 20.97 26.69
CA THR A 6 1.41 20.63 26.40
C THR A 6 1.13 20.85 24.92
N TYR A 7 0.57 19.85 24.25
CA TYR A 7 0.11 19.91 22.87
C TYR A 7 -1.42 19.79 22.83
N ASP A 8 -2.05 20.30 21.77
CA ASP A 8 -3.47 20.04 21.54
C ASP A 8 -3.65 18.62 20.98
N ALA A 9 -2.71 18.17 20.11
CA ALA A 9 -2.73 16.86 19.51
C ALA A 9 -1.32 16.22 19.44
N ILE A 10 -1.23 14.93 19.72
CA ILE A 10 -0.04 14.10 19.49
C ILE A 10 -0.40 12.99 18.53
N VAL A 11 0.39 12.85 17.45
CA VAL A 11 0.26 11.75 16.47
C VAL A 11 1.40 10.77 16.69
N ILE A 12 1.06 9.51 16.92
CA ILE A 12 2.01 8.40 17.11
C ILE A 12 2.31 7.76 15.75
N GLY A 13 3.58 7.83 15.32
CA GLY A 13 4.09 7.31 14.07
C GLY A 13 4.13 8.36 12.94
N GLY A 14 5.35 8.57 12.40
CA GLY A 14 5.67 9.49 11.31
C GLY A 14 5.52 8.87 9.92
N GLY A 15 4.72 7.82 9.74
CA GLY A 15 4.37 7.29 8.42
C GLY A 15 3.49 8.28 7.62
N HIS A 16 3.29 8.02 6.32
CA HIS A 16 2.55 8.94 5.44
C HIS A 16 1.16 9.34 5.97
N ASN A 17 0.43 8.42 6.60
CA ASN A 17 -0.89 8.73 7.19
C ASN A 17 -0.78 9.61 8.44
N GLY A 18 0.21 9.37 9.30
CA GLY A 18 0.47 10.20 10.48
C GLY A 18 0.88 11.63 10.10
N LEU A 19 1.78 11.77 9.11
CA LEU A 19 2.21 13.07 8.58
C LEU A 19 1.02 13.85 7.98
N ILE A 20 0.17 13.20 7.19
CA ILE A 20 -1.02 13.81 6.62
C ILE A 20 -2.00 14.20 7.72
N ASN A 21 -2.29 13.32 8.68
CA ASN A 21 -3.19 13.60 9.79
C ASN A 21 -2.74 14.81 10.59
N GLY A 22 -1.46 14.82 11.02
CA GLY A 22 -0.87 15.94 11.76
C GLY A 22 -0.93 17.26 10.99
N ALA A 23 -0.67 17.22 9.66
CA ALA A 23 -0.75 18.41 8.82
C ALA A 23 -2.18 19.00 8.78
N TYR A 24 -3.21 18.14 8.64
CA TYR A 24 -4.61 18.60 8.67
C TYR A 24 -5.03 19.15 10.04
N LEU A 25 -4.59 18.52 11.14
CA LEU A 25 -4.87 19.03 12.48
C LEU A 25 -4.20 20.40 12.71
N ALA A 26 -2.93 20.54 12.37
CA ALA A 26 -2.22 21.81 12.48
C ALA A 26 -2.84 22.92 11.63
N LYS A 27 -3.37 22.58 10.45
CA LYS A 27 -4.07 23.53 9.56
C LYS A 27 -5.30 24.17 10.22
N THR A 28 -5.89 23.53 11.23
CA THR A 28 -7.00 24.12 12.04
C THR A 28 -6.52 24.99 13.18
N GLY A 29 -5.21 25.13 13.37
CA GLY A 29 -4.59 25.90 14.43
C GLY A 29 -4.25 25.09 15.69
N LEU A 30 -4.41 23.78 15.68
CA LEU A 30 -4.00 22.91 16.78
C LEU A 30 -2.49 22.80 16.86
N ARG A 31 -1.92 22.98 18.05
CA ARG A 31 -0.50 22.69 18.30
C ARG A 31 -0.28 21.19 18.25
N THR A 32 0.33 20.71 17.18
CA THR A 32 0.44 19.29 16.86
C THR A 32 1.88 18.82 16.92
N LEU A 33 2.11 17.67 17.58
CA LEU A 33 3.38 16.94 17.60
C LEU A 33 3.23 15.60 16.92
N ILE A 34 4.19 15.21 16.06
CA ILE A 34 4.33 13.87 15.53
C ILE A 34 5.54 13.20 16.18
N LEU A 35 5.35 11.97 16.68
CA LEU A 35 6.39 11.17 17.32
C LEU A 35 6.73 9.97 16.44
N GLU A 36 7.98 9.87 16.01
CA GLU A 36 8.50 8.76 15.20
C GLU A 36 9.58 8.00 15.97
N GLN A 37 9.50 6.68 16.00
CA GLN A 37 10.48 5.84 16.73
C GLN A 37 11.85 5.78 16.06
N ARG A 38 11.90 5.91 14.71
CA ARG A 38 13.15 5.90 13.94
C ARG A 38 13.75 7.31 13.88
N ASP A 39 14.97 7.40 13.39
CA ASP A 39 15.69 8.63 13.08
C ASP A 39 15.16 9.36 11.83
N VAL A 40 14.24 8.72 11.08
CA VAL A 40 13.64 9.21 9.83
C VAL A 40 12.15 8.93 9.78
N VAL A 41 11.37 9.90 9.29
CA VAL A 41 9.94 9.73 9.03
C VAL A 41 9.71 9.00 7.70
N GLY A 42 8.54 8.36 7.57
CA GLY A 42 8.10 7.71 6.32
C GLY A 42 7.49 6.33 6.54
N GLY A 43 7.78 5.68 7.67
CA GLY A 43 7.31 4.32 7.95
C GLY A 43 7.83 3.34 6.88
N ALA A 44 6.94 2.66 6.15
CA ALA A 44 7.31 1.78 5.04
C ALA A 44 7.50 2.52 3.69
N ALA A 45 7.30 3.84 3.65
CA ALA A 45 7.53 4.66 2.45
C ALA A 45 8.80 5.50 2.63
N ILE A 46 9.96 4.83 2.65
CA ILE A 46 11.29 5.43 2.81
C ILE A 46 12.19 5.12 1.62
N THR A 47 13.21 5.94 1.43
CA THR A 47 14.31 5.71 0.49
C THR A 47 15.61 5.82 1.25
N GLU A 48 16.47 4.83 1.09
CA GLU A 48 17.72 4.70 1.84
C GLU A 48 18.89 4.42 0.87
N GLU A 49 20.04 4.97 1.17
CA GLU A 49 21.29 4.60 0.51
C GLU A 49 21.82 3.30 1.11
N LEU A 50 21.40 2.15 0.54
CA LEU A 50 21.78 0.83 1.07
C LEU A 50 23.22 0.46 0.72
N PHE A 51 23.69 0.93 -0.44
CA PHE A 51 25.06 0.76 -0.90
C PHE A 51 25.57 2.09 -1.45
N PRO A 52 26.87 2.40 -1.36
CA PRO A 52 27.40 3.71 -1.76
C PRO A 52 26.96 4.15 -3.16
N GLY A 53 26.23 5.24 -3.23
CA GLY A 53 25.66 5.81 -4.46
C GLY A 53 24.38 5.17 -4.97
N PHE A 54 23.86 4.12 -4.33
CA PHE A 54 22.62 3.44 -4.74
C PHE A 54 21.49 3.71 -3.75
N GLN A 55 20.46 4.40 -4.22
CA GLN A 55 19.26 4.77 -3.46
C GLN A 55 18.14 3.78 -3.74
N PHE A 56 17.54 3.21 -2.69
CA PHE A 56 16.46 2.25 -2.82
C PHE A 56 15.21 2.70 -2.06
N THR A 57 14.07 2.56 -2.66
CA THR A 57 12.81 2.54 -1.93
C THR A 57 12.67 1.18 -1.27
N THR A 58 13.11 1.08 -0.01
CA THR A 58 13.39 -0.18 0.68
C THR A 58 12.18 -1.10 0.76
N PHE A 59 11.00 -0.57 1.10
CA PHE A 59 9.77 -1.36 1.28
C PHE A 59 8.74 -1.09 0.20
N SER A 60 8.09 0.08 0.18
CA SER A 60 7.14 0.45 -0.87
C SER A 60 7.86 1.03 -2.07
N TYR A 61 7.43 0.73 -3.29
CA TYR A 61 8.19 1.08 -4.51
C TYR A 61 7.36 1.86 -5.55
N ALA A 62 6.04 1.97 -5.35
CA ALA A 62 5.15 2.65 -6.28
C ALA A 62 4.18 3.56 -5.53
N LEU A 63 3.70 4.59 -6.21
CA LEU A 63 2.77 5.60 -5.73
C LEU A 63 1.69 5.82 -6.80
N SER A 64 0.44 5.48 -6.50
CA SER A 64 -0.67 5.65 -7.42
C SER A 64 -1.95 6.13 -6.72
N HIS A 65 -2.08 5.83 -5.44
CA HIS A 65 -3.33 6.00 -4.72
C HIS A 65 -3.42 7.32 -3.94
N ILE A 66 -2.36 8.16 -3.96
CA ILE A 66 -2.41 9.45 -3.26
C ILE A 66 -3.57 10.28 -3.81
N ARG A 67 -4.41 10.75 -2.91
CA ARG A 67 -5.61 11.50 -3.31
C ARG A 67 -5.25 12.89 -3.80
N PRO A 68 -5.75 13.32 -4.98
CA PRO A 68 -5.51 14.65 -5.52
C PRO A 68 -5.89 15.79 -4.56
N GLU A 69 -6.94 15.57 -3.76
CA GLU A 69 -7.38 16.50 -2.73
C GLU A 69 -6.27 16.76 -1.71
N ILE A 70 -5.56 15.71 -1.26
CA ILE A 70 -4.46 15.84 -0.30
C ILE A 70 -3.34 16.68 -0.90
N VAL A 71 -2.96 16.39 -2.15
CA VAL A 71 -1.92 17.14 -2.87
C VAL A 71 -2.28 18.62 -2.94
N LYS A 72 -3.53 18.94 -3.27
CA LYS A 72 -4.04 20.31 -3.40
C LYS A 72 -4.24 20.99 -2.04
N GLU A 73 -4.88 20.31 -1.07
CA GLU A 73 -5.26 20.91 0.22
C GLU A 73 -4.05 21.20 1.12
N LEU A 74 -2.98 20.37 0.99
CA LEU A 74 -1.71 20.57 1.70
C LEU A 74 -0.65 21.29 0.86
N ASP A 75 -0.99 21.74 -0.36
CA ASP A 75 -0.09 22.46 -1.29
C ASP A 75 1.24 21.73 -1.51
N LEU A 76 1.19 20.39 -1.68
CA LEU A 76 2.37 19.54 -1.72
C LEU A 76 3.35 19.87 -2.84
N VAL A 77 2.85 20.42 -3.95
CA VAL A 77 3.68 20.87 -5.09
C VAL A 77 4.68 21.96 -4.65
N LYS A 78 4.25 22.88 -3.78
CA LYS A 78 5.13 23.91 -3.18
C LYS A 78 6.29 23.30 -2.38
N TYR A 79 6.08 22.14 -1.81
CA TYR A 79 7.07 21.42 -0.99
C TYR A 79 7.89 20.40 -1.77
N GLY A 80 7.69 20.35 -3.10
CA GLY A 80 8.48 19.52 -4.02
C GLY A 80 7.83 18.18 -4.39
N PHE A 81 6.49 18.06 -4.29
CA PHE A 81 5.79 16.87 -4.80
C PHE A 81 6.02 16.73 -6.31
N MET A 82 6.65 15.63 -6.69
CA MET A 82 7.04 15.36 -8.08
C MET A 82 6.89 13.86 -8.36
N PRO A 83 5.68 13.40 -8.69
CA PRO A 83 5.47 12.02 -9.14
C PRO A 83 6.05 11.82 -10.54
N LEU A 84 6.71 10.70 -10.76
CA LEU A 84 7.30 10.29 -12.03
C LEU A 84 6.54 9.08 -12.55
N LEU A 85 6.00 9.19 -13.76
CA LEU A 85 5.15 8.16 -14.36
C LEU A 85 5.93 6.87 -14.63
N MET A 86 5.32 5.74 -14.32
CA MET A 86 5.72 4.41 -14.78
C MET A 86 5.19 4.24 -16.21
N GLU A 87 6.09 4.23 -17.21
CA GLU A 87 5.71 4.43 -18.61
C GLU A 87 5.25 3.15 -19.31
N SER A 88 5.59 1.98 -18.74
CA SER A 88 5.33 0.68 -19.37
C SER A 88 5.01 -0.42 -18.36
N THR A 89 4.38 -1.49 -18.85
CA THR A 89 4.31 -2.79 -18.19
C THR A 89 4.89 -3.82 -19.16
N PHE A 90 6.00 -4.42 -18.75
CA PHE A 90 6.72 -5.44 -19.50
C PHE A 90 6.53 -6.80 -18.85
N ALA A 91 5.97 -7.77 -19.57
CA ALA A 91 5.82 -9.14 -19.10
C ALA A 91 6.65 -10.07 -20.00
N PRO A 92 7.82 -10.57 -19.52
CA PRO A 92 8.65 -11.51 -20.24
C PRO A 92 8.02 -12.91 -20.24
N MET A 93 8.24 -13.68 -21.32
CA MET A 93 7.77 -15.06 -21.48
C MET A 93 8.94 -16.05 -21.51
N ASP A 94 8.70 -17.29 -21.08
CA ASP A 94 9.71 -18.37 -21.04
C ASP A 94 10.31 -18.71 -22.41
N ASN A 95 9.59 -18.44 -23.49
CA ASN A 95 10.00 -18.72 -24.86
C ASN A 95 10.77 -17.56 -25.53
N GLY A 96 11.04 -16.49 -24.78
CA GLY A 96 11.71 -15.28 -25.27
C GLY A 96 10.78 -14.28 -25.98
N ASP A 97 9.46 -14.57 -26.06
CA ASP A 97 8.44 -13.60 -26.45
C ASP A 97 8.02 -12.75 -25.25
N TYR A 98 7.20 -11.73 -25.43
CA TYR A 98 6.85 -10.75 -24.39
C TYR A 98 5.48 -10.12 -24.64
N LEU A 99 4.93 -9.50 -23.62
CA LEU A 99 3.88 -8.49 -23.72
C LEU A 99 4.46 -7.16 -23.21
N LEU A 100 4.37 -6.09 -23.99
CA LEU A 100 4.82 -4.75 -23.61
C LEU A 100 3.69 -3.75 -23.83
N LEU A 101 3.07 -3.32 -22.74
CA LEU A 101 2.03 -2.30 -22.74
C LEU A 101 2.63 -0.96 -22.29
N GLY A 102 2.21 0.12 -22.95
CA GLY A 102 2.67 1.48 -22.68
C GLY A 102 1.49 2.44 -22.48
N GLN A 103 1.77 3.74 -22.65
CA GLN A 103 0.76 4.78 -22.48
C GLN A 103 -0.13 4.98 -23.72
N ASP A 104 0.27 4.47 -24.88
CA ASP A 104 -0.49 4.56 -26.12
C ASP A 104 -1.44 3.37 -26.27
N GLU A 105 -2.73 3.59 -26.07
CA GLU A 105 -3.77 2.57 -26.14
C GLU A 105 -3.83 1.88 -27.52
N GLN A 106 -3.58 2.60 -28.60
CA GLN A 106 -3.59 2.02 -29.94
C GLN A 106 -2.41 1.07 -30.14
N GLN A 107 -1.24 1.41 -29.61
CA GLN A 107 -0.09 0.50 -29.60
C GLN A 107 -0.34 -0.71 -28.70
N ASN A 108 -0.99 -0.53 -27.56
CA ASN A 108 -1.38 -1.65 -26.69
C ASN A 108 -2.32 -2.63 -27.42
N ILE A 109 -3.30 -2.14 -28.15
CA ILE A 109 -4.20 -2.98 -28.96
C ILE A 109 -3.42 -3.77 -30.04
N VAL A 110 -2.44 -3.14 -30.69
CA VAL A 110 -1.58 -3.80 -31.68
C VAL A 110 -0.72 -4.89 -31.00
N GLU A 111 -0.16 -4.60 -29.83
CA GLU A 111 0.66 -5.54 -29.08
C GLU A 111 -0.17 -6.73 -28.58
N ILE A 112 -1.35 -6.49 -28.00
CA ILE A 112 -2.26 -7.55 -27.56
C ILE A 112 -2.69 -8.43 -28.73
N ARG A 113 -2.96 -7.82 -29.91
CA ARG A 113 -3.36 -8.55 -31.12
C ARG A 113 -2.29 -9.51 -31.62
N ARG A 114 -1.04 -9.30 -31.29
CA ARG A 114 0.07 -10.21 -31.57
C ARG A 114 -0.12 -11.57 -30.89
N HIS A 115 -0.75 -11.56 -29.71
CA HIS A 115 -1.05 -12.76 -28.92
C HIS A 115 -2.47 -13.30 -29.19
N SER A 116 -3.47 -12.40 -29.23
CA SER A 116 -4.87 -12.77 -29.46
C SER A 116 -5.63 -11.63 -30.14
N LYS A 117 -6.27 -11.95 -31.27
CA LYS A 117 -7.17 -11.00 -31.93
C LYS A 117 -8.42 -10.75 -31.10
N HIS A 118 -8.96 -11.80 -30.47
CA HIS A 118 -10.13 -11.70 -29.60
C HIS A 118 -9.88 -10.73 -28.46
N ASP A 119 -8.74 -10.86 -27.78
CA ASP A 119 -8.38 -10.04 -26.63
C ASP A 119 -8.20 -8.57 -27.00
N ALA A 120 -7.57 -8.30 -28.16
CA ALA A 120 -7.42 -6.94 -28.67
C ALA A 120 -8.77 -6.29 -28.97
N ASP A 121 -9.74 -7.05 -29.48
CA ASP A 121 -11.08 -6.56 -29.76
C ASP A 121 -11.92 -6.41 -28.47
N ALA A 122 -11.61 -7.13 -27.38
CA ALA A 122 -12.29 -7.09 -26.09
C ALA A 122 -11.68 -6.05 -25.09
N TYR A 123 -10.45 -5.61 -25.31
CA TYR A 123 -9.67 -4.82 -24.34
C TYR A 123 -10.31 -3.49 -23.96
N GLU A 124 -10.86 -2.75 -24.94
CA GLU A 124 -11.56 -1.49 -24.70
C GLU A 124 -12.79 -1.69 -23.79
N GLN A 125 -13.57 -2.77 -24.05
CA GLN A 125 -14.75 -3.06 -23.21
C GLN A 125 -14.36 -3.45 -21.78
N PHE A 126 -13.29 -4.23 -21.60
CA PHE A 126 -12.74 -4.55 -20.29
C PHE A 126 -12.32 -3.28 -19.52
N SER A 127 -11.51 -2.42 -20.16
CA SER A 127 -11.04 -1.17 -19.57
C SER A 127 -12.21 -0.27 -19.16
N HIS A 128 -13.21 -0.13 -20.04
CA HIS A 128 -14.42 0.63 -19.74
C HIS A 128 -15.19 0.05 -18.53
N ASP A 129 -15.39 -1.27 -18.48
CA ASP A 129 -16.14 -1.92 -17.42
C ASP A 129 -15.45 -1.77 -16.05
N VAL A 130 -14.12 -1.92 -16.00
CA VAL A 130 -13.34 -1.70 -14.77
C VAL A 130 -13.42 -0.23 -14.35
N ALA A 131 -13.24 0.70 -15.28
CA ALA A 131 -13.30 2.13 -15.01
C ALA A 131 -14.66 2.55 -14.41
N MET A 132 -15.75 2.03 -14.94
CA MET A 132 -17.10 2.30 -14.41
C MET A 132 -17.29 1.79 -12.99
N VAL A 133 -16.73 0.61 -12.64
CA VAL A 133 -16.78 0.08 -11.27
C VAL A 133 -15.92 0.94 -10.35
N VAL A 134 -14.72 1.33 -10.76
CA VAL A 134 -13.83 2.22 -9.99
C VAL A 134 -14.54 3.56 -9.68
N GLN A 135 -15.16 4.18 -10.69
CA GLN A 135 -15.94 5.41 -10.49
C GLN A 135 -17.08 5.24 -9.50
N ALA A 136 -17.73 4.07 -9.51
CA ALA A 136 -18.83 3.77 -8.59
C ALA A 136 -18.37 3.59 -7.12
N ILE A 137 -17.17 3.03 -6.89
CA ILE A 137 -16.67 2.79 -5.53
C ILE A 137 -15.86 3.97 -4.96
N ARG A 138 -15.30 4.84 -5.80
CA ARG A 138 -14.45 5.96 -5.37
C ARG A 138 -15.09 6.84 -4.28
N PRO A 139 -16.37 7.29 -4.39
CA PRO A 139 -17.01 8.08 -3.34
C PRO A 139 -17.07 7.36 -1.98
N LEU A 140 -17.10 6.03 -1.97
CA LEU A 140 -17.09 5.23 -0.75
C LEU A 140 -15.71 5.23 -0.10
N LEU A 141 -14.64 5.17 -0.91
CA LEU A 141 -13.27 5.19 -0.43
C LEU A 141 -12.85 6.59 0.08
N ASP A 142 -13.45 7.64 -0.44
CA ASP A 142 -13.11 9.03 -0.12
C ASP A 142 -13.99 9.67 0.97
N SER A 143 -14.88 8.87 1.59
CA SER A 143 -15.77 9.31 2.67
C SER A 143 -15.63 8.46 3.93
N ILE A 144 -15.99 9.03 5.08
CA ILE A 144 -16.10 8.29 6.34
C ILE A 144 -17.26 7.29 6.19
N PRO A 145 -17.02 5.98 6.34
CA PRO A 145 -18.08 4.99 6.16
C PRO A 145 -19.13 5.11 7.28
N PRO A 146 -20.42 4.85 6.98
CA PRO A 146 -21.41 4.80 8.04
C PRO A 146 -21.16 3.63 9.01
N ASP A 147 -21.56 3.81 10.27
CA ASP A 147 -21.58 2.72 11.24
C ASP A 147 -22.83 1.86 11.02
N ILE A 148 -22.64 0.68 10.44
CA ILE A 148 -23.73 -0.26 10.15
C ILE A 148 -24.34 -0.91 11.40
N THR A 149 -23.73 -0.74 12.56
CA THR A 149 -24.24 -1.24 13.85
C THR A 149 -25.07 -0.21 14.59
N SER A 150 -25.01 1.06 14.15
CA SER A 150 -25.68 2.18 14.80
C SER A 150 -27.18 2.24 14.48
N THR A 151 -27.96 2.67 15.46
CA THR A 151 -29.38 3.03 15.30
C THR A 151 -29.60 4.55 15.27
N ASP A 152 -28.52 5.32 15.26
CA ASP A 152 -28.59 6.78 15.18
C ASP A 152 -29.23 7.22 13.85
N PRO A 153 -30.20 8.17 13.87
CA PRO A 153 -30.86 8.64 12.66
C PRO A 153 -29.90 9.19 11.58
N GLU A 154 -28.78 9.80 11.96
CA GLU A 154 -27.80 10.32 11.02
C GLU A 154 -27.07 9.17 10.30
N GLU A 155 -26.63 8.14 11.05
CA GLU A 155 -26.00 6.96 10.47
C GLU A 155 -26.97 6.17 9.57
N LEU A 156 -28.24 6.07 9.98
CA LEU A 156 -29.29 5.46 9.15
C LEU A 156 -29.50 6.24 7.83
N MET A 157 -29.47 7.58 7.87
CA MET A 157 -29.53 8.39 6.65
C MET A 157 -28.30 8.21 5.76
N ARG A 158 -27.10 8.10 6.33
CA ARG A 158 -25.86 7.79 5.59
C ARG A 158 -25.94 6.43 4.90
N MET A 159 -26.44 5.40 5.60
CA MET A 159 -26.66 4.07 5.01
C MET A 159 -27.72 4.12 3.89
N ALA A 160 -28.80 4.88 4.08
CA ALA A 160 -29.83 5.05 3.05
C ALA A 160 -29.29 5.76 1.80
N ALA A 161 -28.44 6.77 1.98
CA ALA A 161 -27.76 7.47 0.88
C ALA A 161 -26.84 6.52 0.10
N LEU A 162 -26.08 5.66 0.80
CA LEU A 162 -25.26 4.61 0.17
C LEU A 162 -26.12 3.63 -0.62
N GLY A 163 -27.23 3.15 -0.04
CA GLY A 163 -28.18 2.27 -0.73
C GLY A 163 -28.79 2.93 -1.97
N GLN A 164 -29.07 4.24 -1.91
CA GLN A 164 -29.55 5.01 -3.07
C GLN A 164 -28.47 5.16 -4.14
N HIS A 165 -27.21 5.39 -3.75
CA HIS A 165 -26.07 5.42 -4.68
C HIS A 165 -25.97 4.11 -5.44
N VAL A 166 -25.92 2.97 -4.74
CA VAL A 166 -25.83 1.64 -5.38
C VAL A 166 -27.03 1.39 -6.30
N ARG A 167 -28.24 1.78 -5.88
CA ARG A 167 -29.45 1.63 -6.71
C ARG A 167 -29.45 2.50 -7.98
N SER A 168 -28.70 3.60 -7.99
CA SER A 168 -28.59 4.50 -9.15
C SER A 168 -27.61 3.98 -10.22
N LEU A 169 -26.76 3.00 -9.88
CA LEU A 169 -25.75 2.46 -10.79
C LEU A 169 -26.38 1.61 -11.89
N PRO A 170 -25.81 1.59 -13.11
CA PRO A 170 -26.21 0.67 -14.17
C PRO A 170 -26.11 -0.79 -13.71
N PRO A 171 -27.05 -1.68 -14.10
CA PRO A 171 -27.01 -3.08 -13.70
C PRO A 171 -25.69 -3.81 -13.98
N ARG A 172 -25.04 -3.49 -15.10
CA ARG A 172 -23.71 -4.05 -15.47
C ARG A 172 -22.62 -3.65 -14.48
N VAL A 173 -22.62 -2.38 -14.01
CA VAL A 173 -21.66 -1.88 -13.02
C VAL A 173 -21.86 -2.60 -11.68
N VAL A 174 -23.11 -2.76 -11.24
CA VAL A 174 -23.42 -3.51 -10.00
C VAL A 174 -22.98 -4.97 -10.14
N HIS A 175 -23.28 -5.62 -11.28
CA HIS A 175 -22.89 -7.00 -11.52
C HIS A 175 -21.36 -7.18 -11.52
N ASN A 176 -20.62 -6.37 -12.28
CA ASN A 176 -19.16 -6.43 -12.34
C ASN A 176 -18.53 -6.07 -10.98
N GLY A 177 -19.08 -5.07 -10.29
CA GLY A 177 -18.65 -4.72 -8.93
C GLY A 177 -18.79 -5.89 -7.95
N MET A 178 -19.92 -6.59 -7.96
CA MET A 178 -20.14 -7.78 -7.11
C MET A 178 -19.18 -8.90 -7.47
N ARG A 179 -18.92 -9.15 -8.75
CA ARG A 179 -17.95 -10.17 -9.21
C ARG A 179 -16.53 -9.84 -8.73
N LEU A 180 -16.10 -8.59 -8.87
CA LEU A 180 -14.78 -8.14 -8.39
C LEU A 180 -14.70 -8.16 -6.85
N LEU A 181 -15.73 -7.75 -6.14
CA LEU A 181 -15.73 -7.74 -4.67
C LEU A 181 -15.67 -9.13 -4.04
N THR A 182 -16.26 -10.15 -4.68
CA THR A 182 -16.44 -11.48 -4.08
C THR A 182 -15.79 -12.61 -4.85
N GLY A 183 -15.49 -12.41 -6.13
CA GLY A 183 -14.96 -13.42 -7.03
C GLY A 183 -13.43 -13.45 -7.10
N SER A 184 -12.92 -14.28 -7.99
CA SER A 184 -11.50 -14.33 -8.33
C SER A 184 -11.16 -13.38 -9.48
N ALA A 185 -9.90 -12.91 -9.52
CA ALA A 185 -9.40 -12.14 -10.65
C ALA A 185 -9.43 -12.98 -11.94
N SER A 186 -9.03 -14.25 -11.84
CA SER A 186 -9.02 -15.17 -12.98
C SER A 186 -10.39 -15.32 -13.61
N ASP A 187 -11.44 -15.64 -12.82
CA ASP A 187 -12.81 -15.82 -13.34
C ASP A 187 -13.36 -14.52 -13.98
N PHE A 188 -12.97 -13.37 -13.47
CA PHE A 188 -13.38 -12.09 -14.05
C PHE A 188 -12.71 -11.85 -15.40
N LEU A 189 -11.41 -12.16 -15.51
CA LEU A 189 -10.62 -11.98 -16.73
C LEU A 189 -10.98 -13.00 -17.83
N ASP A 190 -11.37 -14.22 -17.45
CA ASP A 190 -11.79 -15.27 -18.38
C ASP A 190 -13.06 -14.90 -19.19
N ASP A 191 -13.86 -13.92 -18.73
CA ASP A 191 -14.99 -13.40 -19.50
C ASP A 191 -14.56 -12.51 -20.68
N TYR A 192 -13.34 -12.01 -20.67
CA TYR A 192 -12.85 -11.04 -21.65
C TYR A 192 -11.71 -11.59 -22.51
N PHE A 193 -10.81 -12.42 -21.95
CA PHE A 193 -9.52 -12.73 -22.56
C PHE A 193 -9.24 -14.24 -22.65
N ASP A 194 -8.58 -14.61 -23.75
CA ASP A 194 -8.09 -15.97 -24.00
C ASP A 194 -6.58 -16.11 -23.71
N SER A 195 -5.81 -15.04 -23.95
CA SER A 195 -4.36 -15.03 -23.87
C SER A 195 -3.85 -15.12 -22.42
N GLU A 196 -3.07 -16.17 -22.13
CA GLU A 196 -2.52 -16.39 -20.78
C GLU A 196 -1.62 -15.25 -20.32
N ILE A 197 -0.77 -14.69 -21.20
CA ILE A 197 0.15 -13.61 -20.81
C ILE A 197 -0.59 -12.32 -20.44
N LEU A 198 -1.66 -11.96 -21.20
CA LEU A 198 -2.45 -10.77 -20.88
C LEU A 198 -3.22 -10.98 -19.56
N LYS A 199 -3.87 -12.14 -19.40
CA LYS A 199 -4.59 -12.49 -18.16
C LYS A 199 -3.65 -12.47 -16.98
N ALA A 200 -2.47 -13.08 -17.08
CA ALA A 200 -1.49 -13.13 -15.99
C ALA A 200 -0.96 -11.73 -15.63
N SER A 201 -0.63 -10.91 -16.61
CA SER A 201 -0.17 -9.54 -16.40
C SER A 201 -1.21 -8.71 -15.64
N ILE A 202 -2.50 -8.86 -15.93
CA ILE A 202 -3.56 -8.15 -15.22
C ILE A 202 -3.87 -8.81 -13.86
N ALA A 203 -3.97 -10.15 -13.82
CA ALA A 203 -4.32 -10.92 -12.61
C ALA A 203 -3.27 -10.78 -11.51
N SER A 204 -2.01 -10.51 -11.86
CA SER A 204 -0.93 -10.26 -10.90
C SER A 204 -1.28 -9.12 -9.94
N SER A 205 -1.89 -8.05 -10.45
CA SER A 205 -2.39 -6.94 -9.62
C SER A 205 -3.45 -7.38 -8.61
N GLY A 206 -4.20 -8.46 -8.89
CA GLY A 206 -5.20 -9.05 -7.98
C GLY A 206 -4.60 -9.85 -6.82
N THR A 207 -3.28 -9.95 -6.73
CA THR A 207 -2.59 -10.72 -5.68
C THR A 207 -1.70 -9.86 -4.79
N ILE A 208 -1.35 -8.65 -5.20
CA ILE A 208 -0.38 -7.77 -4.53
C ILE A 208 -0.66 -7.66 -3.02
N GLY A 209 0.31 -8.12 -2.21
CA GLY A 209 0.28 -8.03 -0.75
C GLY A 209 -0.81 -8.80 -0.03
N ALA A 210 -1.67 -9.52 -0.74
CA ALA A 210 -2.75 -10.31 -0.18
C ALA A 210 -2.44 -11.82 -0.21
N LYS A 211 -2.89 -12.55 0.81
CA LYS A 211 -2.70 -14.02 0.88
C LYS A 211 -3.74 -14.75 0.03
N VAL A 212 -3.74 -14.46 -1.26
CA VAL A 212 -4.61 -15.07 -2.27
C VAL A 212 -3.85 -15.33 -3.55
N GLY A 213 -4.18 -16.40 -4.25
CA GLY A 213 -3.77 -16.61 -5.64
C GLY A 213 -4.78 -15.97 -6.60
N PRO A 214 -4.47 -15.87 -7.91
CA PRO A 214 -5.37 -15.25 -8.90
C PRO A 214 -6.70 -15.99 -9.07
N LYS A 215 -6.76 -17.28 -8.75
CA LYS A 215 -7.97 -18.12 -8.75
C LYS A 215 -8.72 -18.14 -7.41
N SER A 216 -8.18 -17.48 -6.39
CA SER A 216 -8.80 -17.40 -5.06
C SER A 216 -9.93 -16.38 -5.03
N GLN A 217 -11.02 -16.70 -4.31
CA GLN A 217 -12.08 -15.73 -4.00
C GLN A 217 -11.48 -14.54 -3.23
N GLY A 218 -11.85 -13.32 -3.64
CA GLY A 218 -11.34 -12.08 -3.07
C GLY A 218 -10.16 -11.47 -3.83
N SER A 219 -9.47 -12.20 -4.73
CA SER A 219 -8.43 -11.62 -5.58
C SER A 219 -9.00 -10.57 -6.55
N GLY A 220 -10.26 -10.69 -6.93
CA GLY A 220 -10.98 -9.66 -7.68
C GLY A 220 -11.09 -8.32 -6.93
N LEU A 221 -11.28 -8.35 -5.59
CA LEU A 221 -11.28 -7.12 -4.78
C LEU A 221 -9.91 -6.42 -4.80
N VAL A 222 -8.83 -7.19 -4.70
CA VAL A 222 -7.47 -6.65 -4.77
C VAL A 222 -7.22 -6.03 -6.14
N LEU A 223 -7.61 -6.74 -7.23
CA LEU A 223 -7.51 -6.23 -8.60
C LEU A 223 -8.27 -4.90 -8.76
N LEU A 224 -9.50 -4.83 -8.27
CA LEU A 224 -10.31 -3.60 -8.31
C LEU A 224 -9.64 -2.46 -7.54
N TYR A 225 -9.08 -2.74 -6.37
CA TYR A 225 -8.42 -1.73 -5.56
C TYR A 225 -7.15 -1.19 -6.22
N MET A 226 -6.35 -2.06 -6.86
CA MET A 226 -5.18 -1.62 -7.62
C MET A 226 -5.56 -0.72 -8.81
N ALA A 227 -6.73 -0.90 -9.40
CA ALA A 227 -7.25 -0.07 -10.49
C ALA A 227 -7.81 1.31 -10.03
N VAL A 228 -7.94 1.57 -8.72
CA VAL A 228 -8.45 2.85 -8.18
C VAL A 228 -7.46 3.99 -8.31
N GLY A 229 -6.16 3.68 -8.43
CA GLY A 229 -5.11 4.67 -8.54
C GLY A 229 -5.29 5.61 -9.74
N GLU A 230 -4.65 6.78 -9.68
CA GLU A 230 -4.63 7.71 -10.79
C GLU A 230 -3.33 8.54 -10.78
N HIS A 231 -2.96 9.05 -11.95
CA HIS A 231 -1.90 10.01 -12.12
C HIS A 231 -2.34 11.09 -13.12
N ASP A 232 -2.36 12.36 -12.70
CA ASP A 232 -2.81 13.51 -13.51
C ASP A 232 -4.20 13.31 -14.18
N GLY A 233 -5.09 12.55 -13.53
CA GLY A 233 -6.44 12.24 -14.02
C GLY A 233 -6.53 10.96 -14.84
N ASP A 234 -5.40 10.33 -15.18
CA ASP A 234 -5.38 9.03 -15.87
C ASP A 234 -5.59 7.90 -14.85
N GLN A 235 -6.77 7.29 -14.88
CA GLN A 235 -7.14 6.21 -13.98
C GLN A 235 -6.33 4.94 -14.25
N GLY A 236 -5.86 4.30 -13.18
CA GLY A 236 -5.04 3.08 -13.25
C GLY A 236 -3.56 3.35 -13.56
N ALA A 237 -3.16 4.61 -13.80
CA ALA A 237 -1.76 4.96 -14.00
C ALA A 237 -0.97 4.89 -12.70
N TRP A 238 0.28 4.48 -12.79
CA TRP A 238 1.20 4.32 -11.67
C TRP A 238 2.40 5.24 -11.80
N SER A 239 2.92 5.68 -10.69
CA SER A 239 4.12 6.49 -10.58
C SER A 239 4.97 6.06 -9.40
N PHE A 240 6.14 6.67 -9.24
CA PHE A 240 6.84 6.79 -7.97
C PHE A 240 7.30 8.25 -7.82
N HIS A 241 7.65 8.66 -6.62
CA HIS A 241 8.09 10.03 -6.40
C HIS A 241 9.57 10.19 -6.76
N LYS A 242 9.97 11.36 -7.26
CA LYS A 242 11.40 11.69 -7.42
C LYS A 242 12.13 11.53 -6.10
N GLY A 243 13.24 10.79 -6.11
CA GLY A 243 13.95 10.35 -4.90
C GLY A 243 13.27 9.18 -4.18
N GLY A 244 12.44 8.41 -4.89
CA GLY A 244 11.69 7.27 -4.34
C GLY A 244 10.52 7.69 -3.44
N ASN A 245 9.84 6.73 -2.84
CA ASN A 245 8.70 7.03 -1.95
C ASN A 245 9.14 7.71 -0.64
N GLY A 246 10.42 7.60 -0.25
CA GLY A 246 10.98 8.43 0.82
C GLY A 246 10.99 9.91 0.47
N GLY A 247 11.28 10.26 -0.80
CA GLY A 247 11.14 11.64 -1.30
C GLY A 247 9.73 12.20 -1.08
N PHE A 248 8.70 11.40 -1.30
CA PHE A 248 7.31 11.77 -1.02
C PHE A 248 7.04 12.03 0.47
N THR A 249 7.48 11.13 1.35
CA THR A 249 7.25 11.34 2.80
C THR A 249 8.04 12.51 3.36
N GLN A 250 9.20 12.83 2.79
CA GLN A 250 9.91 14.07 3.11
C GLN A 250 9.17 15.33 2.61
N VAL A 251 8.44 15.25 1.49
CA VAL A 251 7.53 16.33 1.05
C VAL A 251 6.41 16.52 2.08
N LEU A 252 5.80 15.42 2.55
CA LEU A 252 4.76 15.48 3.59
C LEU A 252 5.27 16.09 4.89
N ALA A 253 6.49 15.70 5.33
CA ALA A 253 7.10 16.26 6.54
C ALA A 253 7.31 17.78 6.41
N ARG A 254 7.91 18.24 5.30
CA ARG A 254 8.07 19.67 5.04
C ARG A 254 6.75 20.44 4.99
N ALA A 255 5.71 19.83 4.42
CA ALA A 255 4.37 20.43 4.38
C ALA A 255 3.76 20.53 5.78
N ALA A 256 3.90 19.49 6.61
CA ALA A 256 3.44 19.46 7.99
C ALA A 256 4.17 20.51 8.84
N GLU A 257 5.50 20.57 8.77
CA GLU A 257 6.32 21.59 9.45
C GLU A 257 5.96 23.01 8.98
N GLY A 258 5.72 23.20 7.67
CA GLY A 258 5.27 24.46 7.10
C GLY A 258 3.90 24.94 7.63
N LEU A 259 3.09 24.02 8.18
CA LEU A 259 1.82 24.28 8.86
C LEU A 259 1.98 24.40 10.39
N GLY A 260 3.21 24.27 10.91
CA GLY A 260 3.52 24.41 12.34
C GLY A 260 3.52 23.11 13.14
N VAL A 261 3.52 21.94 12.48
CA VAL A 261 3.70 20.65 13.16
C VAL A 261 5.12 20.54 13.66
N GLU A 262 5.28 20.12 14.91
CA GLU A 262 6.56 19.67 15.46
C GLU A 262 6.72 18.17 15.16
N ILE A 263 7.87 17.76 14.65
CA ILE A 263 8.19 16.34 14.37
C ILE A 263 9.39 15.95 15.22
N ALA A 264 9.24 14.92 16.04
CA ALA A 264 10.30 14.37 16.87
C ALA A 264 10.59 12.93 16.43
N THR A 265 11.79 12.72 15.90
CA THR A 265 12.35 11.39 15.61
C THR A 265 13.03 10.80 16.85
N ASP A 266 13.47 9.53 16.79
CA ASP A 266 14.05 8.79 17.92
C ASP A 266 13.17 8.84 19.19
N SER A 267 11.84 8.91 18.98
CA SER A 267 10.83 9.17 20.02
C SER A 267 9.78 8.06 20.05
N ALA A 268 10.20 6.86 20.41
CA ALA A 268 9.31 5.69 20.51
C ALA A 268 8.29 5.88 21.63
N VAL A 269 7.00 5.82 21.30
CA VAL A 269 5.91 5.83 22.27
C VAL A 269 5.72 4.43 22.84
N SER A 270 5.70 4.31 24.16
CA SER A 270 5.47 3.06 24.88
C SER A 270 3.99 2.80 25.17
N ASN A 271 3.25 3.85 25.51
CA ASN A 271 1.81 3.75 25.80
C ASN A 271 1.10 5.11 25.72
N VAL A 272 -0.21 5.05 25.55
CA VAL A 272 -1.13 6.19 25.70
C VAL A 272 -1.50 6.31 27.18
N ILE A 273 -1.36 7.50 27.75
CA ILE A 273 -1.76 7.79 29.12
C ILE A 273 -3.25 8.07 29.14
N THR A 274 -3.98 7.35 29.99
CA THR A 274 -5.43 7.48 30.13
C THR A 274 -5.84 7.85 31.54
N ALA A 275 -6.87 8.63 31.67
CA ALA A 275 -7.50 8.96 32.95
C ALA A 275 -9.03 9.04 32.78
N ASN A 276 -9.78 8.29 33.58
CA ASN A 276 -11.26 8.29 33.58
C ASN A 276 -11.87 8.05 32.17
N GLY A 277 -11.29 7.13 31.38
CA GLY A 277 -11.75 6.80 30.02
C GLY A 277 -11.42 7.86 28.95
N LYS A 278 -10.49 8.80 29.25
CA LYS A 278 -10.01 9.82 28.32
C LYS A 278 -8.49 9.68 28.18
N ALA A 279 -7.96 9.83 26.94
CA ALA A 279 -6.54 10.02 26.71
C ALA A 279 -6.10 11.40 27.21
N THR A 280 -4.96 11.46 27.88
CA THR A 280 -4.40 12.70 28.44
C THR A 280 -2.98 12.97 27.95
N GLY A 281 -2.41 12.07 27.17
CA GLY A 281 -1.07 12.19 26.62
C GLY A 281 -0.47 10.84 26.26
N VAL A 282 0.84 10.82 26.13
CA VAL A 282 1.65 9.63 25.84
C VAL A 282 2.87 9.54 26.73
N ALA A 283 3.34 8.32 26.99
CA ALA A 283 4.66 8.07 27.57
C ALA A 283 5.61 7.54 26.51
N LEU A 284 6.82 8.07 26.46
CA LEU A 284 7.89 7.58 25.61
C LEU A 284 8.61 6.38 26.25
N ALA A 285 9.35 5.64 25.45
CA ALA A 285 10.13 4.48 25.92
C ALA A 285 11.24 4.85 26.93
N ASP A 286 11.69 6.11 26.94
CA ASP A 286 12.66 6.65 27.90
C ASP A 286 12.03 7.12 29.24
N GLY A 287 10.70 7.02 29.36
CA GLY A 287 9.93 7.45 30.52
C GLY A 287 9.48 8.92 30.49
N THR A 288 9.76 9.66 29.41
CA THR A 288 9.24 11.03 29.24
C THR A 288 7.72 10.99 29.00
N GLU A 289 6.97 11.80 29.74
CA GLU A 289 5.53 11.97 29.54
C GLU A 289 5.23 13.29 28.83
N LEU A 290 4.33 13.25 27.84
CA LEU A 290 3.87 14.39 27.07
C LEU A 290 2.34 14.48 27.17
N GLU A 291 1.84 15.65 27.49
CA GLU A 291 0.39 15.90 27.65
C GLU A 291 -0.24 16.35 26.34
N ALA A 292 -1.43 15.81 26.04
CA ALA A 292 -2.26 16.24 24.92
C ALA A 292 -3.74 15.90 25.18
N ASP A 293 -4.65 16.75 24.64
CA ASP A 293 -6.09 16.47 24.67
C ASP A 293 -6.52 15.44 23.63
N ILE A 294 -5.75 15.33 22.52
CA ILE A 294 -5.98 14.42 21.40
C ILE A 294 -4.73 13.58 21.18
N VAL A 295 -4.91 12.28 21.12
CA VAL A 295 -3.86 11.33 20.73
C VAL A 295 -4.35 10.55 19.52
N VAL A 296 -3.53 10.45 18.47
CA VAL A 296 -3.88 9.75 17.23
C VAL A 296 -2.82 8.69 16.94
N SER A 297 -3.22 7.43 16.82
CA SER A 297 -2.31 6.36 16.40
C SER A 297 -2.35 6.17 14.89
N SER A 298 -1.19 6.25 14.23
CA SER A 298 -1.02 5.85 12.83
C SER A 298 -0.51 4.42 12.68
N LEU A 299 -0.36 3.69 13.79
CA LEU A 299 0.06 2.30 13.80
C LEU A 299 -1.09 1.38 13.36
N ASP A 300 -0.78 0.09 13.18
CA ASP A 300 -1.82 -0.88 12.87
C ASP A 300 -2.77 -1.12 14.07
N PRO A 301 -3.95 -1.75 13.84
CA PRO A 301 -4.95 -1.93 14.89
C PRO A 301 -4.48 -2.79 16.07
N ARG A 302 -3.63 -3.81 15.85
CA ARG A 302 -3.11 -4.63 16.96
C ARG A 302 -2.31 -3.79 17.91
N ARG A 303 -1.38 -3.00 17.40
CA ARG A 303 -0.56 -2.09 18.20
C ARG A 303 -1.38 -0.98 18.83
N THR A 304 -2.29 -0.38 18.07
CA THR A 304 -3.17 0.70 18.54
C THR A 304 -4.03 0.27 19.74
N PHE A 305 -4.60 -0.91 19.70
CA PHE A 305 -5.60 -1.35 20.70
C PHE A 305 -5.05 -2.32 21.74
N LEU A 306 -4.00 -3.10 21.44
CA LEU A 306 -3.52 -4.15 22.34
C LEU A 306 -2.13 -3.89 22.93
N GLU A 307 -1.37 -2.93 22.37
CA GLU A 307 -0.03 -2.61 22.86
C GLU A 307 0.06 -1.21 23.47
N LEU A 308 -0.58 -0.19 22.84
CA LEU A 308 -0.50 1.19 23.30
C LEU A 308 -1.44 1.54 24.46
N VAL A 309 -2.47 0.73 24.70
CA VAL A 309 -3.41 0.89 25.81
C VAL A 309 -3.63 -0.44 26.51
N GLU A 310 -4.02 -0.39 27.78
CA GLU A 310 -4.37 -1.59 28.53
C GLU A 310 -5.67 -2.21 27.99
N PRO A 311 -5.68 -3.47 27.52
CA PRO A 311 -6.89 -4.10 26.96
C PRO A 311 -8.12 -4.07 27.88
N ARG A 312 -7.92 -4.01 29.21
CA ARG A 312 -9.00 -3.88 30.21
C ARG A 312 -9.76 -2.54 30.13
N GLU A 313 -9.22 -1.54 29.45
CA GLU A 313 -9.86 -0.23 29.25
C GLU A 313 -10.77 -0.24 28.00
N LEU A 314 -10.74 -1.33 27.25
CA LEU A 314 -11.50 -1.49 26.01
C LEU A 314 -12.69 -2.46 26.21
N PRO A 315 -13.78 -2.30 25.44
CA PRO A 315 -14.84 -3.28 25.38
C PRO A 315 -14.31 -4.65 24.94
N THR A 316 -14.78 -5.72 25.58
CA THR A 316 -14.29 -7.09 25.32
C THR A 316 -14.54 -7.52 23.87
N ASP A 317 -15.64 -7.11 23.27
CA ASP A 317 -15.98 -7.42 21.87
C ASP A 317 -15.01 -6.76 20.87
N LEU A 318 -14.52 -5.55 21.17
CA LEU A 318 -13.45 -4.92 20.38
C LEU A 318 -12.13 -5.66 20.54
N VAL A 319 -11.71 -5.97 21.75
CA VAL A 319 -10.48 -6.75 22.01
C VAL A 319 -10.53 -8.06 21.25
N ASP A 320 -11.64 -8.82 21.38
CA ASP A 320 -11.87 -10.07 20.66
C ASP A 320 -11.81 -9.91 19.13
N ALA A 321 -12.35 -8.80 18.60
CA ALA A 321 -12.33 -8.51 17.16
C ALA A 321 -10.90 -8.23 16.66
N ILE A 322 -10.12 -7.43 17.41
CA ILE A 322 -8.74 -7.10 17.06
C ILE A 322 -7.82 -8.31 17.19
N GLU A 323 -8.00 -9.15 18.23
CA GLU A 323 -7.23 -10.41 18.39
C GLU A 323 -7.49 -11.38 17.23
N ARG A 324 -8.71 -11.42 16.69
CA ARG A 324 -9.08 -12.25 15.52
C ARG A 324 -8.72 -11.63 14.18
N MET A 325 -8.34 -10.35 14.16
CA MET A 325 -7.92 -9.68 12.94
C MET A 325 -6.68 -10.37 12.38
N ARG A 326 -6.76 -10.77 11.12
CA ARG A 326 -5.65 -11.42 10.41
C ARG A 326 -4.77 -10.38 9.77
N PHE A 327 -3.47 -10.55 9.92
CA PHE A 327 -2.46 -9.73 9.25
C PHE A 327 -1.79 -10.53 8.13
N GLN A 328 -1.18 -11.67 8.41
CA GLN A 328 -0.64 -12.64 7.46
C GLN A 328 0.19 -12.00 6.35
N GLY A 329 1.33 -11.40 6.71
CA GLY A 329 2.30 -10.92 5.73
C GLY A 329 2.69 -12.01 4.74
N ILE A 330 2.79 -11.65 3.45
CA ILE A 330 2.89 -12.61 2.36
C ILE A 330 3.89 -12.21 1.29
N SER A 331 4.55 -11.09 1.48
CA SER A 331 5.45 -10.51 0.49
C SER A 331 6.81 -10.15 1.08
N ALA A 332 7.82 -10.20 0.26
CA ALA A 332 9.18 -9.78 0.54
C ALA A 332 9.66 -8.77 -0.50
N LYS A 333 10.85 -8.21 -0.27
CA LYS A 333 11.53 -7.38 -1.26
C LYS A 333 12.94 -7.90 -1.49
N VAL A 334 13.39 -7.88 -2.76
CA VAL A 334 14.78 -8.08 -3.10
C VAL A 334 15.24 -6.92 -3.96
N ASN A 335 16.20 -6.16 -3.45
CA ASN A 335 16.73 -4.97 -4.08
C ASN A 335 18.13 -5.27 -4.64
N PHE A 336 18.35 -4.98 -5.93
CA PHE A 336 19.64 -5.19 -6.59
C PHE A 336 20.26 -3.87 -7.04
N ALA A 337 21.56 -3.67 -6.74
CA ALA A 337 22.39 -2.72 -7.43
C ALA A 337 23.04 -3.41 -8.64
N LEU A 338 22.87 -2.85 -9.83
CA LEU A 338 23.25 -3.48 -11.10
C LEU A 338 24.30 -2.69 -11.86
N ASP A 339 25.20 -3.40 -12.53
CA ASP A 339 26.24 -2.85 -13.42
C ASP A 339 25.72 -2.52 -14.84
N GLY A 340 24.44 -2.56 -15.06
CA GLY A 340 23.78 -2.28 -16.33
C GLY A 340 22.33 -2.71 -16.29
N LEU A 341 21.60 -2.54 -17.41
CA LEU A 341 20.24 -3.03 -17.55
C LEU A 341 20.22 -4.53 -17.89
N PRO A 342 19.21 -5.27 -17.39
CA PRO A 342 18.99 -6.65 -17.81
C PRO A 342 18.84 -6.76 -19.33
N ASN A 343 19.40 -7.80 -19.92
CA ASN A 343 19.30 -8.04 -21.35
C ASN A 343 18.05 -8.85 -21.70
N TYR A 344 17.24 -8.35 -22.65
CA TYR A 344 16.15 -9.10 -23.24
C TYR A 344 16.27 -9.04 -24.78
N PRO A 345 16.77 -10.12 -25.43
CA PRO A 345 17.16 -10.08 -26.84
C PRO A 345 16.07 -9.60 -27.80
N ALA A 346 14.80 -9.98 -27.56
CA ALA A 346 13.67 -9.57 -28.41
C ALA A 346 13.39 -8.06 -28.37
N LEU A 347 13.88 -7.35 -27.35
CA LEU A 347 13.68 -5.91 -27.12
C LEU A 347 14.99 -5.10 -27.17
N ALA A 348 16.09 -5.71 -27.60
CA ALA A 348 17.42 -5.06 -27.60
C ALA A 348 17.45 -3.72 -28.37
N GLU A 349 16.68 -3.59 -29.46
CA GLU A 349 16.59 -2.35 -30.25
C GLU A 349 15.80 -1.23 -29.54
N ARG A 350 15.02 -1.55 -28.50
CA ARG A 350 14.24 -0.56 -27.72
C ARG A 350 15.03 0.06 -26.56
N GLY A 351 16.26 -0.38 -26.35
CA GLY A 351 17.12 0.15 -25.28
C GLY A 351 16.49 -0.02 -23.90
N GLU A 352 16.31 1.10 -23.18
CA GLU A 352 15.78 1.10 -21.81
C GLU A 352 14.24 1.21 -21.72
N ASP A 353 13.53 1.51 -22.82
CA ASP A 353 12.08 1.74 -22.80
C ASP A 353 11.28 0.63 -22.09
N PRO A 354 11.58 -0.68 -22.25
CA PRO A 354 10.87 -1.73 -21.55
C PRO A 354 11.04 -1.70 -20.02
N PHE A 355 12.12 -1.07 -19.55
CA PHE A 355 12.49 -1.00 -18.13
C PHE A 355 12.02 0.29 -17.44
N ARG A 356 11.33 1.20 -18.17
CA ARG A 356 10.80 2.47 -17.66
C ARG A 356 9.43 2.32 -16.99
N GLY A 357 9.15 1.16 -16.41
CA GLY A 357 7.90 0.86 -15.76
C GLY A 357 7.98 -0.43 -14.98
N PHE A 358 6.86 -1.14 -14.93
CA PHE A 358 6.80 -2.44 -14.26
C PHE A 358 7.33 -3.56 -15.15
N ILE A 359 7.97 -4.54 -14.51
CA ILE A 359 8.38 -5.80 -15.11
C ILE A 359 7.66 -6.92 -14.35
N ASN A 360 6.64 -7.53 -14.97
CA ASN A 360 5.82 -8.56 -14.36
C ASN A 360 6.31 -9.95 -14.76
N VAL A 361 7.08 -10.59 -13.89
CA VAL A 361 7.54 -11.96 -14.12
C VAL A 361 6.45 -12.95 -13.70
N ALA A 362 5.48 -13.12 -14.58
CA ALA A 362 4.32 -14.00 -14.43
C ALA A 362 3.80 -14.43 -15.82
N PRO A 363 4.37 -15.45 -16.46
CA PRO A 363 4.05 -15.79 -17.85
C PRO A 363 2.63 -16.36 -18.04
N THR A 364 2.02 -16.92 -17.00
CA THR A 364 0.67 -17.48 -17.04
C THR A 364 -0.06 -17.32 -15.72
N VAL A 365 -1.41 -17.35 -15.74
CA VAL A 365 -2.24 -17.38 -14.52
C VAL A 365 -1.91 -18.60 -13.66
N ASP A 366 -1.58 -19.73 -14.28
CA ASP A 366 -1.20 -20.95 -13.55
C ASP A 366 0.15 -20.81 -12.84
N TYR A 367 1.09 -20.04 -13.40
CA TYR A 367 2.35 -19.69 -12.73
C TYR A 367 2.09 -18.93 -11.42
N LEU A 368 1.24 -17.91 -11.45
CA LEU A 368 0.84 -17.14 -10.28
C LEU A 368 0.15 -18.02 -9.22
N GLU A 369 -0.76 -18.91 -9.64
CA GLU A 369 -1.48 -19.80 -8.71
C GLU A 369 -0.54 -20.79 -8.03
N ARG A 370 0.42 -21.37 -8.77
CA ARG A 370 1.43 -22.28 -8.19
C ARG A 370 2.38 -21.57 -7.25
N ALA A 371 2.77 -20.33 -7.56
CA ALA A 371 3.54 -19.51 -6.64
C ALA A 371 2.80 -19.32 -5.30
N PHE A 372 1.47 -19.14 -5.35
CA PHE A 372 0.63 -19.06 -4.15
C PHE A 372 0.50 -20.41 -3.43
N ASP A 373 0.46 -21.52 -4.15
CA ASP A 373 0.36 -22.85 -3.52
C ASP A 373 1.52 -23.13 -2.57
N ASP A 374 2.76 -22.77 -2.92
CA ASP A 374 3.90 -22.91 -2.03
C ASP A 374 3.65 -22.17 -0.70
N ALA A 375 3.19 -20.93 -0.75
CA ALA A 375 2.91 -20.11 0.43
C ALA A 375 1.70 -20.61 1.24
N LYS A 376 0.68 -21.15 0.57
CA LYS A 376 -0.47 -21.79 1.21
C LYS A 376 -0.06 -22.96 2.10
N TYR A 377 0.98 -23.69 1.70
CA TYR A 377 1.53 -24.80 2.47
C TYR A 377 2.66 -24.40 3.43
N GLY A 378 2.96 -23.12 3.53
CA GLY A 378 3.86 -22.55 4.54
C GLY A 378 5.31 -22.42 4.10
N TRP A 379 5.58 -22.29 2.79
CA TRP A 379 6.91 -22.03 2.27
C TRP A 379 6.93 -20.85 1.33
N PHE A 380 8.07 -20.21 1.11
CA PHE A 380 8.17 -19.18 0.08
C PHE A 380 8.18 -19.80 -1.32
N SER A 381 7.68 -19.06 -2.30
CA SER A 381 7.53 -19.54 -3.67
C SER A 381 8.87 -19.92 -4.29
N GLN A 382 8.96 -21.15 -4.82
CA GLN A 382 10.13 -21.63 -5.53
C GLN A 382 10.24 -21.04 -6.95
N HIS A 383 9.12 -20.59 -7.49
CA HIS A 383 9.01 -19.83 -8.73
C HIS A 383 8.17 -18.59 -8.45
N PRO A 384 8.76 -17.57 -7.77
CA PRO A 384 8.00 -16.43 -7.30
C PRO A 384 7.48 -15.56 -8.45
N TYR A 385 6.31 -14.98 -8.24
CA TYR A 385 5.91 -13.79 -8.96
C TYR A 385 6.79 -12.62 -8.51
N LEU A 386 7.33 -11.91 -9.49
CA LEU A 386 8.11 -10.69 -9.26
C LEU A 386 7.40 -9.51 -9.94
N ASP A 387 7.01 -8.53 -9.14
CA ASP A 387 6.63 -7.21 -9.62
C ASP A 387 7.81 -6.28 -9.44
N SER A 388 8.52 -6.03 -10.52
CA SER A 388 9.83 -5.40 -10.50
C SER A 388 9.80 -4.04 -11.18
N CYS A 389 10.72 -3.15 -10.80
CA CYS A 389 10.97 -1.90 -11.50
C CYS A 389 12.43 -1.51 -11.43
N VAL A 390 12.94 -0.89 -12.49
CA VAL A 390 14.29 -0.32 -12.57
C VAL A 390 14.15 1.20 -12.43
N GLN A 391 13.95 1.68 -11.21
CA GLN A 391 13.60 3.07 -10.92
C GLN A 391 14.61 4.09 -11.47
N SER A 392 15.89 3.73 -11.52
CA SER A 392 16.97 4.55 -12.09
C SER A 392 16.87 4.78 -13.61
N THR A 393 15.99 4.10 -14.34
CA THR A 393 15.71 4.42 -15.76
C THR A 393 14.87 5.69 -15.89
N ILE A 394 14.11 6.03 -14.86
CA ILE A 394 13.23 7.20 -14.81
C ILE A 394 13.85 8.29 -13.93
N ASP A 395 14.33 7.96 -12.72
CA ASP A 395 15.05 8.87 -11.84
C ASP A 395 16.54 8.51 -11.78
N ARG A 396 17.34 9.20 -12.60
CA ARG A 396 18.77 8.93 -12.75
C ARG A 396 19.58 9.19 -11.49
N ASP A 397 19.05 9.95 -10.53
CA ASP A 397 19.74 10.27 -9.29
C ASP A 397 19.76 9.08 -8.31
N MET A 398 19.02 8.00 -8.59
CA MET A 398 18.95 6.82 -7.72
C MET A 398 20.16 5.87 -7.85
N ALA A 399 21.00 6.01 -8.89
CA ALA A 399 22.18 5.17 -9.08
C ALA A 399 23.32 5.96 -9.71
N PRO A 400 24.59 5.52 -9.56
CA PRO A 400 25.72 6.11 -10.27
C PRO A 400 25.56 6.04 -11.80
N PRO A 401 26.17 6.93 -12.58
CA PRO A 401 26.08 6.92 -14.04
C PRO A 401 26.43 5.56 -14.64
N GLY A 402 25.55 5.02 -15.49
CA GLY A 402 25.69 3.71 -16.14
C GLY A 402 25.36 2.52 -15.24
N LYS A 403 24.99 2.75 -13.98
CA LYS A 403 24.52 1.73 -13.04
C LYS A 403 23.01 1.89 -12.82
N HIS A 404 22.41 0.84 -12.24
CA HIS A 404 20.96 0.83 -11.99
C HIS A 404 20.60 0.26 -10.62
N VAL A 405 19.42 0.66 -10.13
CA VAL A 405 18.74 0.02 -9.00
C VAL A 405 17.51 -0.70 -9.53
N MET A 406 17.36 -1.97 -9.15
CA MET A 406 16.19 -2.78 -9.47
C MET A 406 15.53 -3.22 -8.18
N SER A 407 14.28 -2.86 -8.01
CA SER A 407 13.45 -3.20 -6.86
C SER A 407 12.48 -4.29 -7.26
N ASN A 408 12.47 -5.41 -6.55
CA ASN A 408 11.59 -6.54 -6.81
C ASN A 408 10.66 -6.75 -5.63
N PHE A 409 9.37 -6.57 -5.84
CA PHE A 409 8.35 -7.05 -4.93
C PHE A 409 8.11 -8.52 -5.21
N VAL A 410 8.27 -9.35 -4.17
CA VAL A 410 8.34 -10.80 -4.29
C VAL A 410 7.10 -11.44 -3.66
N GLN A 411 6.38 -12.21 -4.40
CA GLN A 411 5.29 -13.05 -3.93
C GLN A 411 5.41 -14.50 -4.45
N TYR A 412 5.35 -15.43 -3.53
CA TYR A 412 4.88 -15.26 -2.14
C TYR A 412 5.98 -15.60 -1.14
N ALA A 413 5.98 -14.84 -0.06
CA ALA A 413 6.86 -15.05 1.07
C ALA A 413 6.03 -14.93 2.36
N PRO A 414 5.48 -16.06 2.91
CA PRO A 414 4.63 -16.01 4.09
C PRO A 414 5.44 -15.63 5.33
N TYR A 415 4.84 -14.85 6.25
CA TYR A 415 5.49 -14.42 7.48
C TYR A 415 6.01 -15.61 8.32
N GLU A 416 5.20 -16.65 8.47
CA GLU A 416 5.59 -17.88 9.13
C GLU A 416 6.00 -18.96 8.12
N LEU A 417 7.21 -19.48 8.28
CA LEU A 417 7.73 -20.61 7.50
C LEU A 417 7.53 -21.92 8.25
N LYS A 418 7.06 -22.96 7.55
CA LYS A 418 6.87 -24.28 8.12
C LYS A 418 8.20 -25.01 8.26
N GLY A 419 8.66 -25.14 9.50
CA GLY A 419 9.87 -25.92 9.83
C GLY A 419 11.19 -25.17 9.64
N SER A 420 11.15 -23.86 9.39
CA SER A 420 12.30 -22.96 9.32
C SER A 420 11.92 -21.55 9.78
N ASP A 421 12.83 -20.59 9.67
CA ASP A 421 12.63 -19.19 9.98
C ASP A 421 13.32 -18.27 8.95
N TRP A 422 12.95 -17.00 8.95
CA TRP A 422 13.47 -16.02 8.00
C TRP A 422 14.93 -15.62 8.24
N ASP A 423 15.44 -15.73 9.44
CA ASP A 423 16.84 -15.45 9.71
C ASP A 423 17.75 -16.53 9.07
N THR A 424 17.23 -17.77 8.91
CA THR A 424 17.88 -18.87 8.19
C THR A 424 17.66 -18.79 6.68
N GLU A 425 16.42 -18.50 6.22
CA GLU A 425 16.02 -18.66 4.81
C GLU A 425 16.18 -17.39 3.96
N ARG A 426 16.56 -16.27 4.54
CA ARG A 426 16.74 -14.98 3.88
C ARG A 426 17.53 -15.08 2.57
N GLU A 427 18.73 -15.64 2.63
CA GLU A 427 19.59 -15.73 1.47
C GLU A 427 19.08 -16.74 0.44
N ASN A 428 18.42 -17.82 0.87
CA ASN A 428 17.77 -18.77 -0.03
C ASN A 428 16.65 -18.11 -0.84
N LEU A 429 15.87 -17.19 -0.23
CA LEU A 429 14.91 -16.38 -0.97
C LEU A 429 15.60 -15.49 -2.00
N GLY A 430 16.67 -14.79 -1.60
CA GLY A 430 17.47 -13.95 -2.50
C GLY A 430 18.02 -14.73 -3.70
N ASP A 431 18.55 -15.93 -3.47
CA ASP A 431 19.07 -16.83 -4.51
C ASP A 431 17.95 -17.29 -5.46
N THR A 432 16.77 -17.61 -4.91
CA THR A 432 15.58 -18.01 -5.69
C THR A 432 15.11 -16.87 -6.60
N VAL A 433 15.07 -15.63 -6.10
CA VAL A 433 14.71 -14.45 -6.90
C VAL A 433 15.74 -14.20 -8.00
N GLN A 434 17.03 -14.24 -7.67
CA GLN A 434 18.09 -14.05 -8.66
C GLN A 434 18.07 -15.14 -9.74
N ALA A 435 17.87 -16.40 -9.36
CA ALA A 435 17.73 -17.51 -10.32
C ALA A 435 16.47 -17.36 -11.21
N THR A 436 15.39 -16.83 -10.67
CA THR A 436 14.19 -16.51 -11.45
C THR A 436 14.50 -15.42 -12.48
N LEU A 437 15.14 -14.33 -12.07
CA LEU A 437 15.55 -13.26 -12.99
C LEU A 437 16.55 -13.75 -14.05
N GLU A 438 17.51 -14.60 -13.69
CA GLU A 438 18.46 -15.21 -14.63
C GLU A 438 17.75 -16.03 -15.73
N LYS A 439 16.67 -16.73 -15.37
CA LYS A 439 15.86 -17.51 -16.33
C LYS A 439 15.23 -16.62 -17.41
N PHE A 440 14.71 -15.44 -17.01
CA PHE A 440 14.04 -14.50 -17.93
C PHE A 440 14.99 -13.50 -18.58
N PHE A 441 16.09 -13.18 -17.94
CA PHE A 441 17.12 -12.22 -18.37
C PHE A 441 18.50 -12.88 -18.33
N PRO A 442 18.87 -13.64 -19.36
CA PRO A 442 20.16 -14.35 -19.39
C PRO A 442 21.36 -13.42 -19.15
N GLY A 443 22.22 -13.80 -18.20
CA GLY A 443 23.35 -13.00 -17.75
C GLY A 443 23.00 -11.98 -16.65
N PHE A 444 21.81 -12.07 -16.05
CA PHE A 444 21.42 -11.17 -14.95
C PHE A 444 22.39 -11.24 -13.77
N GLY A 445 22.82 -12.45 -13.41
CA GLY A 445 23.76 -12.67 -12.31
C GLY A 445 25.10 -11.91 -12.48
N ASP A 446 25.59 -11.76 -13.69
CA ASP A 446 26.83 -11.03 -14.00
C ASP A 446 26.69 -9.51 -13.80
N LEU A 447 25.46 -9.00 -13.79
CA LEU A 447 25.16 -7.58 -13.55
C LEU A 447 25.05 -7.23 -12.06
N VAL A 448 24.86 -8.20 -11.18
CA VAL A 448 24.61 -7.95 -9.76
C VAL A 448 25.86 -7.46 -9.06
N LEU A 449 25.87 -6.21 -8.62
CA LEU A 449 26.93 -5.62 -7.78
C LEU A 449 26.65 -5.87 -6.30
N HIS A 450 25.41 -5.65 -5.89
CA HIS A 450 24.97 -5.83 -4.51
C HIS A 450 23.50 -6.31 -4.48
N ARG A 451 23.13 -7.02 -3.41
CA ARG A 451 21.79 -7.50 -3.15
C ARG A 451 21.41 -7.25 -1.70
N GLU A 452 20.18 -6.77 -1.48
CA GLU A 452 19.52 -6.74 -0.19
C GLU A 452 18.26 -7.60 -0.26
N VAL A 453 18.02 -8.39 0.78
CA VAL A 453 16.82 -9.20 0.94
C VAL A 453 16.06 -8.72 2.17
N VAL A 454 14.83 -8.27 1.98
CA VAL A 454 13.92 -7.80 3.03
C VAL A 454 12.80 -8.82 3.16
N THR A 455 12.82 -9.59 4.23
CA THR A 455 11.82 -10.62 4.53
C THR A 455 10.57 -10.00 5.17
N PRO A 456 9.43 -10.70 5.25
CA PRO A 456 8.28 -10.23 6.03
C PRO A 456 8.62 -9.92 7.49
N LEU A 457 9.52 -10.68 8.09
CA LEU A 457 10.01 -10.46 9.46
C LEU A 457 10.82 -9.15 9.58
N ASP A 458 11.60 -8.80 8.54
CA ASP A 458 12.32 -7.53 8.53
C ASP A 458 11.37 -6.34 8.34
N ILE A 459 10.33 -6.51 7.52
CA ILE A 459 9.28 -5.48 7.38
C ILE A 459 8.69 -5.17 8.76
N GLU A 460 8.33 -6.19 9.54
CA GLU A 460 7.82 -5.99 10.90
C GLU A 460 8.86 -5.36 11.83
N ARG A 461 10.08 -5.89 11.86
CA ARG A 461 11.17 -5.42 12.75
C ARG A 461 11.50 -3.94 12.52
N VAL A 462 11.50 -3.51 11.26
CA VAL A 462 11.92 -2.16 10.89
C VAL A 462 10.76 -1.16 10.90
N THR A 463 9.61 -1.55 10.37
CA THR A 463 8.48 -0.63 10.19
C THR A 463 7.43 -0.72 11.27
N GLY A 464 7.43 -1.79 12.06
CA GLY A 464 6.41 -2.10 13.05
C GLY A 464 5.08 -2.57 12.46
N LEU A 465 5.01 -2.89 11.17
CA LEU A 465 3.82 -3.49 10.57
C LEU A 465 3.66 -4.93 11.05
N THR A 466 2.61 -5.21 11.80
CA THR A 466 2.35 -6.53 12.39
C THR A 466 2.40 -7.64 11.33
N GLU A 467 3.18 -8.70 11.62
CA GLU A 467 3.43 -9.84 10.73
C GLU A 467 3.97 -9.43 9.33
N GLY A 468 4.56 -8.23 9.20
CA GLY A 468 5.04 -7.72 7.91
C GLY A 468 3.92 -7.46 6.88
N ASN A 469 2.67 -7.32 7.32
CA ASN A 469 1.55 -7.09 6.42
C ASN A 469 1.53 -5.64 5.92
N ILE A 470 1.73 -5.45 4.61
CA ILE A 470 1.86 -4.13 3.98
C ILE A 470 0.56 -3.30 3.97
N TYR A 471 -0.58 -3.91 4.29
CA TYR A 471 -1.89 -3.24 4.39
C TYR A 471 -2.29 -2.93 5.83
N ALA A 472 -1.47 -3.31 6.83
CA ALA A 472 -1.80 -3.20 8.25
C ALA A 472 -3.11 -3.93 8.63
N GLY A 473 -3.26 -5.14 8.11
CA GLY A 473 -4.42 -6.03 8.21
C GLY A 473 -4.82 -6.58 6.86
N GLU A 474 -5.26 -7.84 6.81
CA GLU A 474 -5.59 -8.56 5.57
C GLU A 474 -6.53 -7.74 4.69
N PHE A 475 -6.24 -7.70 3.38
CA PHE A 475 -6.98 -6.89 2.41
C PHE A 475 -8.02 -7.73 1.68
N LEU A 476 -9.01 -8.23 2.43
CA LEU A 476 -10.14 -9.02 1.92
C LEU A 476 -11.46 -8.51 2.49
N ALA A 477 -12.56 -8.79 1.82
CA ALA A 477 -13.89 -8.26 2.14
C ALA A 477 -14.30 -8.35 3.63
N PRO A 478 -13.99 -9.42 4.39
CA PRO A 478 -14.32 -9.49 5.83
C PRO A 478 -13.57 -8.48 6.71
N GLN A 479 -12.50 -7.85 6.21
CA GLN A 479 -11.69 -6.86 6.94
C GLN A 479 -11.59 -5.53 6.18
N MET A 480 -12.55 -5.24 5.31
CA MET A 480 -12.59 -4.01 4.51
C MET A 480 -13.87 -3.21 4.77
N PHE A 481 -13.89 -1.97 4.30
CA PHE A 481 -15.02 -1.05 4.40
C PHE A 481 -15.52 -0.89 5.84
N PHE A 482 -16.76 -1.29 6.12
CA PHE A 482 -17.43 -1.18 7.42
C PHE A 482 -16.83 -2.08 8.53
N PHE A 483 -15.99 -3.02 8.13
CA PHE A 483 -15.36 -4.01 9.02
C PHE A 483 -13.90 -3.67 9.35
N ARG A 484 -13.41 -2.51 8.94
CA ARG A 484 -12.01 -2.11 9.13
C ARG A 484 -11.87 -0.97 10.12
N PRO A 485 -11.22 -1.16 11.28
CA PRO A 485 -10.62 -2.41 11.78
C PRO A 485 -11.64 -3.40 12.34
N ALA A 486 -12.79 -2.94 12.83
CA ALA A 486 -13.86 -3.75 13.40
C ALA A 486 -15.23 -3.08 13.23
N PRO A 487 -16.34 -3.84 13.16
CA PRO A 487 -17.68 -3.28 13.12
C PRO A 487 -17.94 -2.36 14.32
N GLY A 488 -18.55 -1.19 14.09
CA GLY A 488 -18.79 -0.17 15.12
C GLY A 488 -17.58 0.73 15.44
N TRP A 489 -16.38 0.38 14.91
CA TRP A 489 -15.14 1.14 15.18
C TRP A 489 -14.45 1.62 13.88
N ASN A 490 -15.20 1.67 12.80
CA ASN A 490 -14.75 1.99 11.46
C ASN A 490 -14.65 3.51 11.18
N GLN A 491 -14.98 4.38 12.16
CA GLN A 491 -15.01 5.83 12.03
C GLN A 491 -13.83 6.54 12.74
N TYR A 492 -12.69 5.88 12.81
CA TYR A 492 -11.41 6.39 13.37
C TYR A 492 -11.39 6.63 14.87
N ARG A 493 -12.55 6.70 15.55
CA ARG A 493 -12.67 6.82 17.01
C ARG A 493 -12.28 5.50 17.69
N THR A 494 -11.79 5.62 18.93
CA THR A 494 -11.63 4.48 19.84
C THR A 494 -12.61 4.60 21.01
N PRO A 495 -12.77 3.57 21.85
CA PRO A 495 -13.58 3.67 23.07
C PRO A 495 -13.06 4.69 24.08
N ILE A 496 -11.77 5.05 24.00
CA ILE A 496 -11.12 6.01 24.87
C ILE A 496 -11.31 7.41 24.28
N SER A 497 -12.02 8.28 24.98
CA SER A 497 -12.29 9.64 24.52
C SER A 497 -10.98 10.40 24.25
N GLY A 498 -10.89 11.11 23.13
CA GLY A 498 -9.68 11.82 22.71
C GLY A 498 -8.58 10.91 22.12
N TYR A 499 -8.80 9.60 22.04
CA TYR A 499 -7.91 8.66 21.35
C TYR A 499 -8.49 8.20 20.01
N TYR A 500 -7.70 8.34 18.95
CA TYR A 500 -8.12 8.07 17.56
C TYR A 500 -7.08 7.20 16.85
N GLN A 501 -7.47 6.69 15.68
CA GLN A 501 -6.60 5.92 14.78
C GLN A 501 -6.64 6.51 13.37
N CYS A 502 -5.51 6.50 12.65
CA CYS A 502 -5.41 7.02 11.29
C CYS A 502 -4.50 6.18 10.37
N GLY A 503 -4.07 5.01 10.84
CA GLY A 503 -3.18 4.13 10.08
C GLY A 503 -3.85 3.40 8.93
N SER A 504 -3.07 2.70 8.11
CA SER A 504 -3.55 1.88 6.98
C SER A 504 -4.49 0.74 7.40
N GLY A 505 -4.51 0.39 8.69
CA GLY A 505 -5.45 -0.56 9.29
C GLY A 505 -6.88 -0.02 9.42
N THR A 506 -7.15 1.24 9.08
CA THR A 506 -8.49 1.84 9.04
C THR A 506 -8.98 1.98 7.60
N HIS A 507 -10.26 2.34 7.43
CA HIS A 507 -10.82 2.67 6.11
C HIS A 507 -10.04 3.84 5.46
N PRO A 508 -9.84 3.86 4.13
CA PRO A 508 -10.16 2.83 3.15
C PRO A 508 -9.09 1.74 2.98
N GLY A 509 -7.97 1.81 3.71
CA GLY A 509 -6.91 0.81 3.65
C GLY A 509 -5.53 1.38 3.32
N GLY A 510 -4.61 0.52 2.89
CA GLY A 510 -3.21 0.83 2.60
C GLY A 510 -2.94 1.43 1.21
N CYS A 511 -1.75 1.15 0.64
CA CYS A 511 -1.25 1.62 -0.67
C CYS A 511 -0.77 3.08 -0.75
N VAL A 512 -0.21 3.63 0.32
CA VAL A 512 0.38 4.99 0.34
C VAL A 512 -0.59 6.08 -0.18
N MET A 513 -1.88 5.92 0.13
CA MET A 513 -2.94 6.77 -0.42
C MET A 513 -3.25 8.04 0.40
N GLY A 514 -2.90 8.04 1.69
CA GLY A 514 -3.18 9.14 2.61
C GLY A 514 -4.64 9.32 3.03
N GLY A 515 -5.56 8.54 2.45
CA GLY A 515 -6.99 8.57 2.78
C GLY A 515 -7.27 8.38 4.27
N PRO A 516 -6.72 7.35 4.95
CA PRO A 516 -6.91 7.17 6.38
C PRO A 516 -6.50 8.39 7.21
N GLY A 517 -5.33 8.98 6.90
CA GLY A 517 -4.84 10.18 7.60
C GLY A 517 -5.78 11.38 7.46
N ARG A 518 -6.26 11.65 6.22
CA ARG A 518 -7.19 12.75 5.92
C ARG A 518 -8.55 12.55 6.55
N LEU A 519 -9.15 11.37 6.38
CA LEU A 519 -10.50 11.08 6.88
C LEU A 519 -10.54 11.04 8.42
N ALA A 520 -9.50 10.51 9.07
CA ALA A 520 -9.36 10.58 10.52
C ALA A 520 -9.28 12.03 11.02
N ALA A 521 -8.50 12.89 10.36
CA ALA A 521 -8.43 14.30 10.70
C ALA A 521 -9.81 14.98 10.53
N THR A 522 -10.52 14.68 9.45
CA THR A 522 -11.89 15.18 9.22
C THR A 522 -12.83 14.78 10.37
N GLN A 523 -12.74 13.52 10.84
CA GLN A 523 -13.52 13.02 11.97
C GLN A 523 -13.19 13.77 13.27
N ILE A 524 -11.90 13.92 13.58
CA ILE A 524 -11.42 14.62 14.79
C ILE A 524 -11.89 16.06 14.80
N ILE A 525 -11.77 16.76 13.66
CA ILE A 525 -12.20 18.16 13.54
C ILE A 525 -13.72 18.29 13.75
N GLY A 526 -14.51 17.39 13.15
CA GLY A 526 -15.95 17.36 13.35
C GLY A 526 -16.35 17.11 14.81
N ASP A 527 -15.65 16.23 15.52
CA ASP A 527 -15.87 15.97 16.96
C ASP A 527 -15.56 17.20 17.82
N LEU A 528 -14.49 17.93 17.50
CA LEU A 528 -14.15 19.16 18.21
C LEU A 528 -15.17 20.29 17.96
N GLU A 529 -15.72 20.39 16.75
CA GLU A 529 -16.77 21.36 16.44
C GLU A 529 -18.08 21.05 17.17
N ALA A 530 -18.42 19.78 17.30
CA ALA A 530 -19.60 19.34 18.03
C ALA A 530 -19.53 19.59 19.54
N LEU A 531 -18.33 19.72 20.11
CA LEU A 531 -18.10 20.04 21.53
C LEU A 531 -18.14 21.55 21.84
N ARG A 532 -18.07 22.42 20.82
CA ARG A 532 -18.16 23.89 20.93
C ARG A 532 -19.60 24.38 20.86
#